data_09d56e8ad84a376c7f82f32a424ae0c2
#
_entry.id   09d56e8ad84a376c7f82f32a424ae0c2
#
_cell.length_a   1.000
_cell.length_b   1.000
_cell.length_c   1.000
_cell.angle_alpha   90.00
_cell.angle_beta   90.00
_cell.angle_gamma   90.00
#
_symmetry.space_group_name_H-M   'P 1'
#
loop_
_entity.id
_entity.type
_entity.pdbx_description
1 polymer ?
#
loop_
_entity_poly.entity_id
_entity_poly.type
_entity_poly.pdbx_seq_one_letter_code
_entity_poly.pdbx_strand_id
1 'polypeptide(L)'
;MWPDVPAKVDKFTRIRWMAPSTLRLVTGVCISGETPEQGSGYHAIHLLTPETDQTTHYFFTAVRFGIFSKGDELNRQIQEKVAATRRFAFEEQDAPVIEAQQRFIDASQTAMDPIILAIDAGPVRYKQVLKKLIAAEQG
;
A
#
# COMPACT_ATOMS: atom_id res chain seq x y z
N MET A 1 0.39 -23.57 -7.65
CA MET A 1 -0.53 -24.15 -6.66
C MET A 1 0.34 -24.74 -5.57
N TRP A 2 0.08 -24.49 -4.32
CA TRP A 2 0.82 -25.11 -3.21
C TRP A 2 0.37 -26.57 -3.14
N PRO A 3 1.26 -27.52 -3.26
CA PRO A 3 0.89 -28.90 -2.94
C PRO A 3 0.69 -28.96 -1.42
N ASP A 4 -0.39 -29.55 -0.98
CA ASP A 4 -0.71 -29.81 0.44
C ASP A 4 -0.96 -28.57 1.33
N VAL A 5 -1.61 -27.54 0.81
CA VAL A 5 -2.03 -26.41 1.65
C VAL A 5 -3.15 -26.87 2.60
N PRO A 6 -2.99 -26.72 3.92
CA PRO A 6 -4.08 -26.98 4.84
C PRO A 6 -5.30 -26.10 4.50
N ALA A 7 -6.49 -26.58 4.83
CA ALA A 7 -7.76 -25.95 4.47
C ALA A 7 -7.94 -24.52 4.99
N LYS A 8 -7.09 -24.07 5.89
CA LYS A 8 -7.15 -22.72 6.49
C LYS A 8 -5.79 -22.03 6.42
N VAL A 9 -5.80 -20.81 5.91
CA VAL A 9 -4.65 -19.90 5.89
C VAL A 9 -5.07 -18.55 6.47
N ASP A 10 -4.14 -17.89 7.14
CA ASP A 10 -4.31 -16.53 7.63
C ASP A 10 -3.71 -15.56 6.60
N LYS A 11 -4.52 -14.59 6.18
CA LYS A 11 -4.05 -13.48 5.35
C LYS A 11 -3.58 -12.36 6.26
N PHE A 12 -2.42 -11.80 5.98
CA PHE A 12 -1.89 -10.65 6.70
C PHE A 12 -1.55 -9.52 5.75
N THR A 13 -1.70 -8.29 6.25
CA THR A 13 -1.25 -7.06 5.61
C THR A 13 -0.76 -6.11 6.68
N ARG A 14 0.48 -5.63 6.54
CA ARG A 14 1.10 -4.67 7.44
C ARG A 14 1.66 -3.51 6.61
N ILE A 15 1.28 -2.30 6.97
CA ILE A 15 1.80 -1.08 6.35
C ILE A 15 2.58 -0.29 7.39
N ARG A 16 3.80 0.09 7.06
CA ARG A 16 4.61 1.01 7.84
C ARG A 16 4.89 2.25 7.02
N TRP A 17 4.44 3.38 7.51
CA TRP A 17 4.83 4.67 6.95
C TRP A 17 6.18 5.10 7.53
N MET A 18 7.08 5.46 6.63
CA MET A 18 8.37 6.08 6.91
C MET A 18 8.30 7.50 6.37
N ALA A 19 8.10 8.44 7.29
CA ALA A 19 7.93 9.85 6.95
C ALA A 19 9.10 10.38 6.10
N PRO A 20 8.88 11.31 5.18
CA PRO A 20 7.58 11.91 4.87
C PRO A 20 6.76 11.14 3.81
N SER A 21 7.37 10.31 2.97
CA SER A 21 6.78 9.92 1.69
C SER A 21 6.86 8.42 1.37
N THR A 22 7.47 7.62 2.23
CA THR A 22 7.70 6.20 1.94
C THR A 22 6.77 5.30 2.74
N LEU A 23 6.15 4.32 2.06
CA LEU A 23 5.35 3.27 2.70
C LEU A 23 6.00 1.91 2.41
N ARG A 24 6.19 1.12 3.45
CA ARG A 24 6.56 -0.29 3.33
C ARG A 24 5.33 -1.14 3.60
N LEU A 25 4.93 -1.90 2.60
CA LEU A 25 3.87 -2.89 2.68
C LEU A 25 4.47 -4.29 2.80
N VAL A 26 3.92 -5.09 3.69
CA VAL A 26 4.16 -6.54 3.73
C VAL A 26 2.80 -7.22 3.70
N THR A 27 2.54 -8.02 2.69
CA THR A 27 1.27 -8.74 2.56
C THR A 27 1.51 -10.17 2.08
N GLY A 28 0.70 -11.08 2.56
CA GLY A 28 0.85 -12.48 2.22
C GLY A 28 -0.14 -13.37 2.95
N VAL A 29 0.18 -14.66 2.95
CA VAL A 29 -0.56 -15.70 3.63
C VAL A 29 0.41 -16.61 4.37
N CYS A 30 0.01 -17.14 5.51
CA CYS A 30 0.69 -18.19 6.26
C CYS A 30 -0.30 -19.29 6.65
N ILE A 31 0.19 -20.43 7.06
CA ILE A 31 -0.64 -21.48 7.64
C ILE A 31 -1.26 -20.93 8.93
N SER A 32 -2.54 -21.25 9.16
CA SER A 32 -3.24 -20.74 10.34
C SER A 32 -2.53 -21.16 11.63
N GLY A 33 -2.21 -20.16 12.46
CA GLY A 33 -1.43 -20.33 13.69
C GLY A 33 0.08 -20.15 13.53
N GLU A 34 0.60 -20.00 12.31
CA GLU A 34 2.00 -19.65 12.06
C GLU A 34 2.21 -18.14 12.00
N THR A 35 3.48 -17.72 12.06
CA THR A 35 3.82 -16.29 11.93
C THR A 35 3.92 -15.86 10.46
N PRO A 36 3.67 -14.59 10.13
CA PRO A 36 3.81 -14.06 8.77
C PRO A 36 5.18 -14.31 8.13
N GLU A 37 6.23 -14.39 8.92
CA GLU A 37 7.60 -14.63 8.48
C GLU A 37 7.81 -16.05 7.92
N GLN A 38 6.96 -17.00 8.32
CA GLN A 38 6.93 -18.39 7.84
C GLN A 38 6.06 -18.56 6.58
N GLY A 39 5.33 -17.52 6.22
CA GLY A 39 4.41 -17.50 5.09
C GLY A 39 5.06 -17.16 3.75
N SER A 40 4.21 -16.84 2.80
CA SER A 40 4.59 -16.40 1.44
C SER A 40 3.84 -15.16 1.06
N GLY A 41 4.51 -14.25 0.35
CA GLY A 41 3.88 -12.98 -0.03
C GLY A 41 4.83 -12.02 -0.71
N TYR A 42 4.58 -10.72 -0.47
CA TYR A 42 5.33 -9.64 -1.06
C TYR A 42 5.76 -8.62 0.00
N HIS A 43 7.00 -8.17 -0.12
CA HIS A 43 7.43 -6.88 0.38
C HIS A 43 7.26 -5.86 -0.74
N ALA A 44 6.57 -4.75 -0.47
CA ALA A 44 6.44 -3.67 -1.41
C ALA A 44 6.90 -2.35 -0.80
N ILE A 45 7.48 -1.50 -1.63
CA ILE A 45 7.82 -0.11 -1.30
C ILE A 45 6.99 0.78 -2.19
N HIS A 46 6.40 1.78 -1.59
CA HIS A 46 5.63 2.83 -2.25
C HIS A 46 6.28 4.17 -1.93
N LEU A 47 6.56 4.95 -2.97
CA LEU A 47 7.18 6.27 -2.85
C LEU A 47 6.19 7.31 -3.41
N LEU A 48 5.84 8.26 -2.59
CA LEU A 48 4.96 9.38 -2.94
C LEU A 48 5.82 10.63 -3.06
N THR A 49 6.02 11.12 -4.27
CA THR A 49 6.84 12.31 -4.52
C THR A 49 5.93 13.44 -5.00
N PRO A 50 5.64 14.45 -4.16
CA PRO A 50 4.84 15.60 -4.57
C PRO A 50 5.47 16.30 -5.79
N GLU A 51 4.64 16.67 -6.76
CA GLU A 51 5.02 17.42 -7.95
C GLU A 51 4.46 18.84 -7.87
N THR A 52 3.18 18.94 -7.59
CA THR A 52 2.47 20.22 -7.35
C THR A 52 1.64 20.09 -6.06
N ASP A 53 0.84 21.09 -5.77
CA ASP A 53 -0.16 21.06 -4.69
C ASP A 53 -1.30 20.07 -4.94
N GLN A 54 -1.46 19.61 -6.20
CA GLN A 54 -2.55 18.71 -6.63
C GLN A 54 -2.05 17.42 -7.27
N THR A 55 -0.79 17.31 -7.63
CA THR A 55 -0.23 16.15 -8.32
C THR A 55 0.93 15.54 -7.55
N THR A 56 1.01 14.21 -7.63
CA THR A 56 2.03 13.41 -6.95
C THR A 56 2.50 12.27 -7.86
N HIS A 57 3.79 12.16 -8.05
CA HIS A 57 4.36 10.95 -8.63
C HIS A 57 4.27 9.79 -7.64
N TYR A 58 3.72 8.68 -8.10
CA TYR A 58 3.58 7.47 -7.29
C TYR A 58 4.38 6.33 -7.90
N PHE A 59 5.48 5.98 -7.23
CA PHE A 59 6.33 4.86 -7.61
C PHE A 59 6.11 3.69 -6.68
N PHE A 60 6.07 2.48 -7.22
CA PHE A 60 5.97 1.28 -6.40
C PHE A 60 6.81 0.13 -6.97
N THR A 61 7.29 -0.72 -6.09
CA THR A 61 7.97 -1.98 -6.44
C THR A 61 7.60 -3.07 -5.46
N ALA A 62 7.82 -4.32 -5.84
CA ALA A 62 7.59 -5.44 -4.94
C ALA A 62 8.56 -6.58 -5.18
N VAL A 63 8.91 -7.26 -4.09
CA VAL A 63 9.75 -8.45 -4.05
C VAL A 63 9.01 -9.58 -3.34
N ARG A 64 9.01 -10.77 -3.91
CA ARG A 64 8.41 -11.95 -3.29
C ARG A 64 9.29 -12.48 -2.16
N PHE A 65 8.65 -13.03 -1.15
CA PHE A 65 9.31 -13.83 -0.10
C PHE A 65 8.56 -15.14 0.10
N GLY A 66 9.17 -16.10 0.80
CA GLY A 66 8.60 -17.43 1.01
C GLY A 66 8.35 -18.16 -0.31
N ILE A 67 9.39 -18.22 -1.16
CA ILE A 67 9.26 -18.73 -2.53
C ILE A 67 9.37 -20.24 -2.51
N PHE A 68 8.26 -20.92 -2.75
CA PHE A 68 8.19 -22.41 -2.83
C PHE A 68 8.48 -22.96 -4.24
N SER A 69 8.28 -22.14 -5.27
CA SER A 69 8.49 -22.55 -6.67
C SER A 69 9.51 -21.65 -7.33
N LYS A 70 10.53 -22.24 -7.97
CA LYS A 70 11.64 -21.55 -8.63
C LYS A 70 11.67 -21.89 -10.11
N GLY A 71 12.27 -21.03 -10.91
CA GLY A 71 12.48 -21.20 -12.34
C GLY A 71 12.20 -19.89 -13.08
N ASP A 72 13.00 -19.61 -14.13
CA ASP A 72 12.96 -18.30 -14.82
C ASP A 72 11.62 -18.09 -15.53
N GLU A 73 11.09 -19.09 -16.19
CA GLU A 73 9.81 -19.01 -16.87
C GLU A 73 8.65 -18.77 -15.88
N LEU A 74 8.63 -19.51 -14.77
CA LEU A 74 7.62 -19.29 -13.73
C LEU A 74 7.77 -17.89 -13.10
N ASN A 75 8.99 -17.43 -12.88
CA ASN A 75 9.26 -16.10 -12.36
C ASN A 75 8.73 -15.01 -13.31
N ARG A 76 8.95 -15.16 -14.62
CA ARG A 76 8.45 -14.26 -15.65
C ARG A 76 6.92 -14.20 -15.64
N GLN A 77 6.24 -15.34 -15.65
CA GLN A 77 4.78 -15.42 -15.61
C GLN A 77 4.19 -14.78 -14.36
N ILE A 78 4.79 -15.00 -13.19
CA ILE A 78 4.35 -14.40 -11.94
C ILE A 78 4.58 -12.89 -11.97
N GLN A 79 5.72 -12.43 -12.49
CA GLN A 79 6.03 -11.00 -12.62
C GLN A 79 5.00 -10.30 -13.51
N GLU A 80 4.68 -10.85 -14.66
CA GLU A 80 3.67 -10.33 -15.58
C GLU A 80 2.29 -10.25 -14.92
N LYS A 81 1.88 -11.33 -14.25
CA LYS A 81 0.59 -11.36 -13.54
C LYS A 81 0.52 -10.35 -12.39
N VAL A 82 1.59 -10.23 -11.62
CA VAL A 82 1.66 -9.26 -10.52
C VAL A 82 1.65 -7.84 -11.05
N ALA A 83 2.38 -7.55 -12.13
CA ALA A 83 2.38 -6.24 -12.77
C ALA A 83 0.98 -5.86 -13.29
N ALA A 84 0.30 -6.78 -13.98
CA ALA A 84 -1.06 -6.57 -14.48
C ALA A 84 -2.07 -6.33 -13.33
N THR A 85 -2.02 -7.14 -12.28
CA THR A 85 -2.91 -7.00 -11.12
C THR A 85 -2.70 -5.66 -10.42
N ARG A 86 -1.46 -5.20 -10.31
CA ARG A 86 -1.14 -3.91 -9.67
C ARG A 86 -1.56 -2.73 -10.52
N ARG A 87 -1.36 -2.81 -11.83
CA ARG A 87 -1.86 -1.78 -12.75
C ARG A 87 -3.37 -1.64 -12.61
N PHE A 88 -4.09 -2.75 -12.66
CA PHE A 88 -5.54 -2.74 -12.46
C PHE A 88 -5.93 -2.11 -11.11
N ALA A 89 -5.30 -2.52 -10.01
CA ALA A 89 -5.61 -1.99 -8.69
C ALA A 89 -5.35 -0.47 -8.58
N PHE A 90 -4.20 -0.01 -9.03
CA PHE A 90 -3.82 1.39 -8.84
C PHE A 90 -4.38 2.33 -9.89
N GLU A 91 -4.37 1.92 -11.17
CA GLU A 91 -4.81 2.80 -12.27
C GLU A 91 -6.33 2.75 -12.50
N GLU A 92 -6.94 1.57 -12.33
CA GLU A 92 -8.36 1.39 -12.67
C GLU A 92 -9.29 1.42 -11.44
N GLN A 93 -8.81 1.02 -10.25
CA GLN A 93 -9.61 1.04 -9.03
C GLN A 93 -9.32 2.24 -8.14
N ASP A 94 -8.05 2.47 -7.75
CA ASP A 94 -7.70 3.47 -6.75
C ASP A 94 -7.64 4.89 -7.34
N ALA A 95 -6.97 5.10 -8.48
CA ALA A 95 -6.78 6.43 -9.05
C ALA A 95 -8.09 7.17 -9.33
N PRO A 96 -9.12 6.57 -9.95
CA PRO A 96 -10.39 7.28 -10.17
C PRO A 96 -11.07 7.75 -8.89
N VAL A 97 -10.96 6.99 -7.80
CA VAL A 97 -11.54 7.35 -6.50
C VAL A 97 -10.77 8.51 -5.87
N ILE A 98 -9.43 8.44 -5.88
CA ILE A 98 -8.55 9.50 -5.33
C ILE A 98 -8.75 10.80 -6.09
N GLU A 99 -8.78 10.75 -7.42
CA GLU A 99 -9.01 11.91 -8.27
C GLU A 99 -10.42 12.51 -8.08
N ALA A 100 -11.45 11.66 -7.94
CA ALA A 100 -12.80 12.13 -7.65
C ALA A 100 -12.87 12.81 -6.28
N GLN A 101 -12.18 12.27 -5.28
CA GLN A 101 -12.08 12.89 -3.95
C GLN A 101 -11.41 14.26 -4.03
N GLN A 102 -10.31 14.39 -4.79
CA GLN A 102 -9.63 15.67 -4.97
C GLN A 102 -10.54 16.70 -5.64
N ARG A 103 -11.21 16.32 -6.74
CA ARG A 103 -12.19 17.21 -7.40
C ARG A 103 -13.31 17.67 -6.45
N PHE A 104 -13.76 16.79 -5.56
CA PHE A 104 -14.79 17.14 -4.59
C PHE A 104 -14.27 18.12 -3.53
N ILE A 105 -13.03 17.94 -3.06
CA ILE A 105 -12.37 18.86 -2.15
C ILE A 105 -12.19 20.23 -2.79
N ASP A 106 -11.70 20.29 -4.04
CA ASP A 106 -11.45 21.54 -4.77
C ASP A 106 -12.74 22.30 -5.07
N ALA A 107 -13.84 21.61 -5.32
CA ALA A 107 -15.16 22.22 -5.54
C ALA A 107 -15.84 22.71 -4.26
N SER A 108 -15.33 22.35 -3.10
CA SER A 108 -15.90 22.74 -1.81
C SER A 108 -15.59 24.22 -1.51
N GLN A 109 -16.62 25.00 -1.22
CA GLN A 109 -16.47 26.41 -0.81
C GLN A 109 -16.08 26.57 0.66
N THR A 110 -16.06 25.51 1.43
CA THR A 110 -15.71 25.48 2.85
C THR A 110 -14.63 24.44 3.12
N ALA A 111 -13.79 24.71 4.13
CA ALA A 111 -12.84 23.70 4.59
C ALA A 111 -13.60 22.42 4.98
N MET A 112 -13.23 21.31 4.35
CA MET A 112 -13.84 20.03 4.62
C MET A 112 -13.05 19.30 5.71
N ASP A 113 -13.69 19.09 6.86
CA ASP A 113 -13.16 18.19 7.87
C ASP A 113 -13.63 16.76 7.57
N PRO A 114 -12.70 15.83 7.29
CA PRO A 114 -13.08 14.45 7.03
C PRO A 114 -13.69 13.80 8.28
N ILE A 115 -14.74 13.04 8.08
CA ILE A 115 -15.32 12.23 9.16
C ILE A 115 -14.31 11.14 9.53
N ILE A 116 -13.91 11.14 10.80
CA ILE A 116 -12.97 10.14 11.33
C ILE A 116 -13.76 8.95 11.85
N LEU A 117 -13.47 7.78 11.32
CA LEU A 117 -14.06 6.51 11.74
C LEU A 117 -13.17 5.83 12.80
N ALA A 118 -13.72 4.87 13.53
CA ALA A 118 -12.98 4.12 14.55
C ALA A 118 -11.76 3.35 13.98
N ILE A 119 -11.77 3.03 12.69
CA ILE A 119 -10.69 2.34 11.97
C ILE A 119 -9.58 3.28 11.49
N ASP A 120 -9.74 4.61 11.60
CA ASP A 120 -8.83 5.62 11.02
C ASP A 120 -7.66 6.00 11.94
N ALA A 121 -7.30 5.17 12.90
CA ALA A 121 -6.18 5.45 13.80
C ALA A 121 -4.85 5.69 13.05
N GLY A 122 -4.60 4.97 11.96
CA GLY A 122 -3.42 5.14 11.11
C GLY A 122 -3.39 6.51 10.41
N PRO A 123 -4.40 6.88 9.61
CA PRO A 123 -4.53 8.19 8.98
C PRO A 123 -4.48 9.37 9.97
N VAL A 124 -5.11 9.26 11.13
CA VAL A 124 -5.04 10.29 12.16
C VAL A 124 -3.61 10.50 12.66
N ARG A 125 -2.90 9.40 12.96
CA ARG A 125 -1.50 9.48 13.40
C ARG A 125 -0.58 10.01 12.31
N TYR A 126 -0.79 9.62 11.06
CA TYR A 126 -0.10 10.15 9.89
C TYR A 126 -0.20 11.69 9.85
N LYS A 127 -1.42 12.24 9.88
CA LYS A 127 -1.66 13.68 9.87
C LYS A 127 -0.96 14.40 11.02
N GLN A 128 -0.98 13.84 12.23
CA GLN A 128 -0.32 14.42 13.41
C GLN A 128 1.20 14.48 13.24
N VAL A 129 1.82 13.43 12.72
CA VAL A 129 3.27 13.39 12.50
C VAL A 129 3.68 14.35 11.39
N LEU A 130 2.94 14.34 10.27
CA LEU A 130 3.20 15.24 9.15
C LEU A 130 3.10 16.72 9.58
N LYS A 131 2.07 17.08 10.35
CA LYS A 131 1.92 18.45 10.89
C LYS A 131 3.11 18.87 11.75
N LYS A 132 3.66 17.94 12.55
CA LYS A 132 4.86 18.23 13.37
C LYS A 132 6.11 18.42 12.51
N LEU A 133 6.27 17.62 11.45
CA LEU A 133 7.40 17.77 10.53
C LEU A 133 7.35 19.11 9.80
N ILE A 134 6.20 19.49 9.27
CA ILE A 134 6.00 20.78 8.59
C ILE A 134 6.29 21.93 9.54
N ALA A 135 5.80 21.88 10.78
CA ALA A 135 6.08 22.92 11.76
C ALA A 135 7.58 23.04 12.10
N ALA A 136 8.29 21.95 12.11
CA ALA A 136 9.74 21.93 12.36
C ALA A 136 10.58 22.48 11.18
N GLU A 137 10.05 22.48 9.95
CA GLU A 137 10.71 23.06 8.78
C GLU A 137 10.52 24.59 8.70
N GLN A 138 9.50 25.12 9.38
CA GLN A 138 9.14 26.54 9.35
C GLN A 138 9.74 27.36 10.52
N GLY A 139 10.36 26.72 11.49
CA GLY A 139 10.99 27.32 12.66
C GLY A 139 12.50 27.25 12.61
#